data_90eeff085a81d9e4c24b561a2f3d2204
#
_entry.id   90eeff085a81d9e4c24b561a2f3d2204
#
_cell.length_a   1.000
_cell.length_b   1.000
_cell.length_c   1.000
_cell.angle_alpha   90.00
_cell.angle_beta   90.00
_cell.angle_gamma   90.00
#
_symmetry.space_group_name_H-M   'P 1'
#
loop_
_entity.id
_entity.type
_entity.pdbx_description
1 polymer ?
#
loop_
_entity_poly.entity_id
_entity_poly.type
_entity_poly.pdbx_seq_one_letter_code
_entity_poly.pdbx_strand_id
1 'polypeptide(L)'
;QVQPSTQVQPSTQVQPSSKAREPDEDDNYRSYYQIFVGAFADSNGDGVGDLKGIEDKLDYISDLGFRGIWLSPIFQSPSYHKYNTEDYLKVDPSLGTNDDLISLVRKAHEKNIKVILDLAINHSSRRNAMYKKAKAAYAKLKGEANGNEQNLLNGLSQDEIEEYSRLYVFDDKGQNQGEKIFRRVDGHSFYVESTFDSDMPEFNFDSDLAWTYFNSIIDYYMNEVKVDGLRLDAVKYYYLGDGQKNYVALN
;
A
#
# COMPACT_ATOMS: atom_id res chain seq x y z
N GLN A 1 16.39 -43.45 -1.45
CA GLN A 1 16.51 -42.65 -2.70
C GLN A 1 15.70 -41.36 -2.51
N VAL A 2 16.41 -40.25 -2.35
CA VAL A 2 15.85 -38.90 -2.22
C VAL A 2 15.88 -38.29 -3.64
N GLN A 3 14.73 -37.87 -4.13
CA GLN A 3 14.64 -37.11 -5.41
C GLN A 3 15.10 -35.68 -5.20
N PRO A 4 15.79 -35.08 -6.19
CA PRO A 4 16.29 -33.69 -6.08
C PRO A 4 15.16 -32.69 -6.34
N SER A 5 15.23 -31.59 -5.56
CA SER A 5 14.36 -30.41 -5.60
C SER A 5 14.38 -29.74 -6.96
N THR A 6 13.20 -29.38 -7.43
CA THR A 6 12.93 -28.61 -8.63
C THR A 6 13.55 -27.20 -8.51
N GLN A 7 14.48 -26.87 -9.39
CA GLN A 7 15.02 -25.52 -9.54
C GLN A 7 13.89 -24.58 -10.00
N VAL A 8 13.67 -23.52 -9.23
CA VAL A 8 12.85 -22.38 -9.65
C VAL A 8 13.69 -21.55 -10.63
N GLN A 9 13.27 -21.52 -11.89
CA GLN A 9 13.86 -20.63 -12.89
C GLN A 9 13.59 -19.16 -12.54
N PRO A 10 14.52 -18.22 -12.82
CA PRO A 10 14.27 -16.80 -12.64
C PRO A 10 13.15 -16.37 -13.60
N SER A 11 12.15 -15.71 -13.02
CA SER A 11 10.97 -15.22 -13.72
C SER A 11 11.36 -14.23 -14.82
N THR A 12 10.88 -14.51 -16.00
CA THR A 12 10.86 -13.69 -17.20
C THR A 12 10.47 -12.24 -16.84
N GLN A 13 11.24 -11.29 -17.37
CA GLN A 13 10.91 -9.87 -17.33
C GLN A 13 9.45 -9.66 -17.75
N VAL A 14 8.63 -9.20 -16.81
CA VAL A 14 7.28 -8.75 -17.10
C VAL A 14 7.41 -7.39 -17.80
N GLN A 15 7.21 -7.39 -19.11
CA GLN A 15 7.02 -6.16 -19.86
C GLN A 15 5.71 -5.50 -19.37
N PRO A 16 5.69 -4.20 -19.08
CA PRO A 16 4.46 -3.49 -18.78
C PRO A 16 3.58 -3.48 -20.03
N SER A 17 2.59 -4.35 -20.08
CA SER A 17 1.57 -4.38 -21.11
C SER A 17 0.24 -3.91 -20.54
N SER A 18 0.14 -2.67 -20.13
CA SER A 18 -1.16 -2.03 -20.03
C SER A 18 -1.12 -0.75 -20.85
N LYS A 19 -1.77 -0.77 -22.03
CA LYS A 19 -2.30 0.47 -22.59
C LYS A 19 -3.16 1.08 -21.48
N ALA A 20 -2.81 2.28 -21.04
CA ALA A 20 -3.65 3.06 -20.17
C ALA A 20 -5.08 3.04 -20.76
N ARG A 21 -6.06 2.68 -19.94
CA ARG A 21 -7.46 2.71 -20.34
C ARG A 21 -7.78 4.16 -20.69
N GLU A 22 -8.29 4.42 -21.90
CA GLU A 22 -8.79 5.74 -22.25
C GLU A 22 -9.83 6.18 -21.22
N PRO A 23 -9.77 7.42 -20.70
CA PRO A 23 -10.76 7.92 -19.75
C PRO A 23 -12.16 7.83 -20.37
N ASP A 24 -13.11 7.28 -19.63
CA ASP A 24 -14.51 7.32 -20.00
C ASP A 24 -14.98 8.79 -19.89
N GLU A 25 -15.53 9.37 -20.96
CA GLU A 25 -16.01 10.76 -20.94
C GLU A 25 -17.03 11.01 -19.83
N ASP A 26 -17.80 9.99 -19.43
CA ASP A 26 -18.75 10.04 -18.32
C ASP A 26 -18.07 10.13 -16.94
N ASP A 27 -16.80 9.78 -16.80
CA ASP A 27 -16.12 9.80 -15.50
C ASP A 27 -15.90 11.25 -14.99
N ASN A 28 -15.83 12.24 -15.87
CA ASN A 28 -15.67 13.65 -15.50
C ASN A 28 -16.89 14.23 -14.76
N TYR A 29 -18.06 13.61 -14.87
CA TYR A 29 -19.33 14.07 -14.27
C TYR A 29 -19.85 13.12 -13.19
N ARG A 30 -19.07 12.10 -12.82
CA ARG A 30 -19.47 11.09 -11.86
C ARG A 30 -19.37 11.62 -10.44
N SER A 31 -20.45 11.44 -9.67
CA SER A 31 -20.46 11.72 -8.24
C SER A 31 -20.03 10.48 -7.46
N TYR A 32 -19.09 10.65 -6.55
CA TYR A 32 -18.58 9.59 -5.68
C TYR A 32 -19.11 9.73 -4.27
N TYR A 33 -19.49 8.60 -3.67
CA TYR A 33 -19.85 8.47 -2.27
C TYR A 33 -18.64 7.93 -1.50
N GLN A 34 -18.03 8.76 -0.66
CA GLN A 34 -16.92 8.32 0.19
C GLN A 34 -17.45 7.50 1.36
N ILE A 35 -16.85 6.32 1.60
CA ILE A 35 -17.24 5.39 2.65
C ILE A 35 -16.08 5.13 3.59
N PHE A 36 -16.23 5.47 4.86
CA PHE A 36 -15.41 4.92 5.93
C PHE A 36 -15.97 3.54 6.29
N VAL A 37 -15.31 2.48 5.80
CA VAL A 37 -15.84 1.12 5.79
C VAL A 37 -16.30 0.66 7.17
N GLY A 38 -15.42 0.81 8.18
CA GLY A 38 -15.70 0.38 9.55
C GLY A 38 -16.88 1.06 10.26
N ALA A 39 -17.48 2.11 9.67
CA ALA A 39 -18.59 2.85 10.27
C ALA A 39 -19.84 2.93 9.38
N PHE A 40 -19.87 2.24 8.24
CA PHE A 40 -20.96 2.41 7.27
C PHE A 40 -22.08 1.39 7.45
N ALA A 41 -21.79 0.10 7.32
CA ALA A 41 -22.79 -0.95 7.45
C ALA A 41 -22.13 -2.25 7.94
N ASP A 42 -22.66 -2.79 9.02
CA ASP A 42 -22.23 -4.01 9.68
C ASP A 42 -23.14 -5.16 9.20
N SER A 43 -22.58 -6.14 8.50
CA SER A 43 -23.34 -7.26 7.96
C SER A 43 -23.42 -8.46 8.92
N ASN A 44 -22.49 -8.55 9.87
CA ASN A 44 -22.31 -9.71 10.74
C ASN A 44 -22.72 -9.46 12.20
N GLY A 45 -22.98 -8.18 12.58
CA GLY A 45 -23.45 -7.80 13.90
C GLY A 45 -22.35 -7.68 14.96
N ASP A 46 -21.08 -7.51 14.55
CA ASP A 46 -19.96 -7.38 15.47
C ASP A 46 -19.69 -5.93 15.93
N GLY A 47 -20.41 -4.97 15.40
CA GLY A 47 -20.30 -3.55 15.71
C GLY A 47 -19.30 -2.80 14.82
N VAL A 48 -18.71 -3.45 13.82
CA VAL A 48 -17.80 -2.87 12.83
C VAL A 48 -18.42 -3.01 11.44
N GLY A 49 -18.46 -1.92 10.67
CA GLY A 49 -18.88 -1.98 9.28
C GLY A 49 -17.89 -2.80 8.43
N ASP A 50 -18.39 -3.47 7.41
CA ASP A 50 -17.60 -4.37 6.58
C ASP A 50 -17.93 -4.24 5.07
N LEU A 51 -17.13 -4.89 4.22
CA LEU A 51 -17.29 -4.86 2.77
C LEU A 51 -18.62 -5.50 2.32
N LYS A 52 -19.08 -6.52 3.03
CA LYS A 52 -20.34 -7.17 2.76
C LYS A 52 -21.52 -6.26 3.08
N GLY A 53 -21.43 -5.50 4.18
CA GLY A 53 -22.42 -4.47 4.52
C GLY A 53 -22.52 -3.38 3.45
N ILE A 54 -21.39 -2.96 2.85
CA ILE A 54 -21.40 -2.04 1.71
C ILE A 54 -22.06 -2.70 0.49
N GLU A 55 -21.73 -3.95 0.20
CA GLU A 55 -22.35 -4.71 -0.89
C GLU A 55 -23.88 -4.76 -0.75
N ASP A 56 -24.38 -4.99 0.46
CA ASP A 56 -25.82 -5.03 0.76
C ASP A 56 -26.50 -3.65 0.67
N LYS A 57 -25.73 -2.56 0.64
CA LYS A 57 -26.19 -1.16 0.52
C LYS A 57 -25.99 -0.55 -0.87
N LEU A 58 -25.55 -1.30 -1.87
CA LEU A 58 -25.32 -0.77 -3.21
C LEU A 58 -26.61 -0.21 -3.85
N ASP A 59 -27.79 -0.79 -3.59
CA ASP A 59 -29.07 -0.24 -4.06
C ASP A 59 -29.34 1.12 -3.45
N TYR A 60 -29.16 1.27 -2.13
CA TYR A 60 -29.30 2.54 -1.45
C TYR A 60 -28.38 3.62 -2.05
N ILE A 61 -27.10 3.28 -2.32
CA ILE A 61 -26.14 4.21 -2.93
C ILE A 61 -26.57 4.59 -4.34
N SER A 62 -27.04 3.63 -5.14
CA SER A 62 -27.56 3.86 -6.48
C SER A 62 -28.80 4.74 -6.49
N ASP A 63 -29.75 4.52 -5.56
CA ASP A 63 -31.00 5.27 -5.43
C ASP A 63 -30.75 6.73 -5.01
N LEU A 64 -29.65 6.99 -4.27
CA LEU A 64 -29.18 8.35 -3.98
C LEU A 64 -28.60 9.06 -5.21
N GLY A 65 -28.41 8.37 -6.33
CA GLY A 65 -27.88 8.93 -7.58
C GLY A 65 -26.36 8.85 -7.72
N PHE A 66 -25.63 8.26 -6.75
CA PHE A 66 -24.20 8.07 -6.89
C PHE A 66 -23.87 6.97 -7.92
N ARG A 67 -22.80 7.18 -8.68
CA ARG A 67 -22.29 6.23 -9.69
C ARG A 67 -20.84 5.81 -9.43
N GLY A 68 -20.32 6.16 -8.28
CA GLY A 68 -19.03 5.73 -7.80
C GLY A 68 -18.97 5.70 -6.28
N ILE A 69 -18.17 4.80 -5.74
CA ILE A 69 -17.79 4.75 -4.32
C ILE A 69 -16.29 4.89 -4.18
N TRP A 70 -15.87 5.62 -3.15
CA TRP A 70 -14.49 5.71 -2.73
C TRP A 70 -14.39 5.13 -1.33
N LEU A 71 -13.71 3.99 -1.22
CA LEU A 71 -13.48 3.31 0.05
C LEU A 71 -12.25 3.92 0.74
N SER A 72 -12.41 4.36 2.01
CA SER A 72 -11.27 4.63 2.88
C SER A 72 -10.36 3.39 2.96
N PRO A 73 -9.09 3.51 3.44
CA PRO A 73 -8.18 2.37 3.43
C PRO A 73 -8.76 1.10 4.05
N ILE A 74 -8.61 -0.01 3.34
CA ILE A 74 -9.17 -1.32 3.71
C ILE A 74 -8.12 -2.38 4.01
N PHE A 75 -6.83 -2.06 3.81
CA PHE A 75 -5.74 -3.03 3.91
C PHE A 75 -5.41 -3.37 5.36
N GLN A 76 -4.83 -4.54 5.58
CA GLN A 76 -4.42 -5.00 6.90
C GLN A 76 -3.56 -3.94 7.58
N SER A 77 -3.99 -3.50 8.77
CA SER A 77 -3.39 -2.39 9.49
C SER A 77 -3.65 -2.51 10.99
N PRO A 78 -2.71 -2.09 11.85
CA PRO A 78 -2.89 -2.12 13.30
C PRO A 78 -3.80 -0.99 13.81
N SER A 79 -4.08 0.03 12.99
CA SER A 79 -4.85 1.19 13.40
C SER A 79 -6.29 1.16 12.91
N TYR A 80 -7.12 1.94 13.59
CA TYR A 80 -8.52 2.15 13.23
C TYR A 80 -8.69 2.76 11.82
N HIS A 81 -7.87 3.75 11.46
CA HIS A 81 -7.97 4.47 10.18
C HIS A 81 -7.33 3.75 9.00
N LYS A 82 -6.56 2.69 9.24
CA LYS A 82 -5.92 1.81 8.24
C LYS A 82 -4.85 2.46 7.34
N TYR A 83 -4.45 3.71 7.58
CA TYR A 83 -3.40 4.36 6.76
C TYR A 83 -2.00 3.80 7.00
N ASN A 84 -1.68 3.20 8.16
CA ASN A 84 -0.41 2.51 8.41
C ASN A 84 -0.51 1.04 8.00
N THR A 85 -0.37 0.79 6.72
CA THR A 85 -0.60 -0.53 6.11
C THR A 85 0.50 -1.55 6.47
N GLU A 86 0.09 -2.70 6.99
CA GLU A 86 0.97 -3.86 7.22
C GLU A 86 1.15 -4.72 5.96
N ASP A 87 0.05 -4.96 5.24
CA ASP A 87 0.04 -5.77 4.02
C ASP A 87 -0.95 -5.17 3.01
N TYR A 88 -0.41 -4.66 1.90
CA TYR A 88 -1.20 -4.01 0.85
C TYR A 88 -2.00 -5.00 -0.02
N LEU A 89 -1.70 -6.29 0.02
CA LEU A 89 -2.40 -7.32 -0.75
C LEU A 89 -3.47 -8.04 0.05
N LYS A 90 -3.73 -7.58 1.29
CA LYS A 90 -4.66 -8.20 2.20
C LYS A 90 -5.68 -7.20 2.73
N VAL A 91 -6.96 -7.51 2.57
CA VAL A 91 -8.04 -6.81 3.27
C VAL A 91 -7.88 -7.04 4.78
N ASP A 92 -8.10 -6.01 5.57
CA ASP A 92 -8.09 -6.12 7.04
C ASP A 92 -9.19 -7.08 7.49
N PRO A 93 -8.87 -8.08 8.34
CA PRO A 93 -9.84 -9.10 8.76
C PRO A 93 -11.10 -8.54 9.45
N SER A 94 -11.01 -7.34 10.05
CA SER A 94 -12.17 -6.67 10.64
C SER A 94 -13.15 -6.10 9.59
N LEU A 95 -12.72 -5.97 8.34
CA LEU A 95 -13.52 -5.41 7.25
C LEU A 95 -13.98 -6.47 6.24
N GLY A 96 -13.46 -7.71 6.34
CA GLY A 96 -13.78 -8.81 5.44
C GLY A 96 -12.54 -9.48 4.85
N THR A 97 -12.69 -10.02 3.65
CA THR A 97 -11.68 -10.77 2.92
C THR A 97 -11.43 -10.17 1.54
N ASN A 98 -10.37 -10.64 0.86
CA ASN A 98 -10.13 -10.27 -0.54
C ASN A 98 -11.28 -10.74 -1.45
N ASP A 99 -11.90 -11.89 -1.15
CA ASP A 99 -13.03 -12.39 -1.92
C ASP A 99 -14.27 -11.49 -1.74
N ASP A 100 -14.49 -10.93 -0.54
CA ASP A 100 -15.55 -9.96 -0.30
C ASP A 100 -15.32 -8.67 -1.10
N LEU A 101 -14.07 -8.20 -1.21
CA LEU A 101 -13.73 -7.06 -2.06
C LEU A 101 -14.03 -7.34 -3.53
N ILE A 102 -13.61 -8.50 -4.04
CA ILE A 102 -13.87 -8.92 -5.43
C ILE A 102 -15.38 -9.00 -5.68
N SER A 103 -16.16 -9.55 -4.73
CA SER A 103 -17.61 -9.63 -4.83
C SER A 103 -18.25 -8.23 -4.85
N LEU A 104 -17.82 -7.33 -3.96
CA LEU A 104 -18.30 -5.95 -3.91
C LEU A 104 -18.03 -5.22 -5.23
N VAL A 105 -16.82 -5.29 -5.77
CA VAL A 105 -16.46 -4.66 -7.06
C VAL A 105 -17.34 -5.18 -8.19
N ARG A 106 -17.49 -6.50 -8.31
CA ARG A 106 -18.33 -7.12 -9.33
C ARG A 106 -19.79 -6.64 -9.23
N LYS A 107 -20.38 -6.63 -8.03
CA LYS A 107 -21.77 -6.22 -7.82
C LYS A 107 -21.98 -4.71 -7.99
N ALA A 108 -20.98 -3.91 -7.65
CA ALA A 108 -20.99 -2.48 -7.94
C ALA A 108 -21.04 -2.24 -9.46
N HIS A 109 -20.25 -2.96 -10.23
CA HIS A 109 -20.25 -2.88 -11.70
C HIS A 109 -21.58 -3.29 -12.32
N GLU A 110 -22.25 -4.32 -11.78
CA GLU A 110 -23.60 -4.73 -12.21
C GLU A 110 -24.63 -3.57 -12.07
N LYS A 111 -24.37 -2.61 -11.18
CA LYS A 111 -25.19 -1.41 -10.94
C LYS A 111 -24.60 -0.13 -11.56
N ASN A 112 -23.61 -0.25 -12.43
CA ASN A 112 -22.86 0.88 -13.01
C ASN A 112 -22.26 1.82 -11.93
N ILE A 113 -21.82 1.26 -10.82
CA ILE A 113 -21.11 1.96 -9.75
C ILE A 113 -19.62 1.63 -9.87
N LYS A 114 -18.78 2.66 -10.00
CA LYS A 114 -17.33 2.55 -10.01
C LYS A 114 -16.78 2.43 -8.59
N VAL A 115 -15.66 1.73 -8.44
CA VAL A 115 -15.02 1.52 -7.13
C VAL A 115 -13.60 2.10 -7.15
N ILE A 116 -13.34 3.05 -6.25
CA ILE A 116 -12.00 3.63 -6.01
C ILE A 116 -11.51 3.17 -4.65
N LEU A 117 -10.26 2.69 -4.58
CA LEU A 117 -9.58 2.38 -3.33
C LEU A 117 -8.66 3.51 -2.91
N ASP A 118 -8.63 3.78 -1.60
CA ASP A 118 -7.62 4.66 -1.00
C ASP A 118 -6.31 3.88 -0.82
N LEU A 119 -5.23 4.37 -1.39
CA LEU A 119 -3.92 3.72 -1.37
C LEU A 119 -2.85 4.70 -0.84
N ALA A 120 -2.43 4.47 0.41
CA ALA A 120 -1.38 5.24 1.05
C ALA A 120 -0.02 4.62 0.73
N ILE A 121 0.63 5.07 -0.35
CA ILE A 121 1.96 4.55 -0.74
C ILE A 121 3.12 5.36 -0.15
N ASN A 122 2.88 6.55 0.40
CA ASN A 122 3.94 7.38 0.99
C ASN A 122 4.67 6.69 2.14
N HIS A 123 3.95 5.93 2.93
CA HIS A 123 4.44 5.27 4.15
C HIS A 123 3.75 3.92 4.35
N SER A 124 4.31 3.10 5.23
CA SER A 124 3.68 1.85 5.68
C SER A 124 3.70 1.77 7.21
N SER A 125 3.10 0.70 7.78
CA SER A 125 3.37 0.33 9.17
C SER A 125 4.81 -0.18 9.36
N ARG A 126 5.39 0.02 10.54
CA ARG A 126 6.62 -0.67 10.96
C ARG A 126 6.48 -2.19 10.98
N ARG A 127 5.26 -2.72 10.92
CA ARG A 127 5.00 -4.16 10.83
C ARG A 127 5.01 -4.68 9.39
N ASN A 128 5.02 -3.81 8.40
CA ASN A 128 5.13 -4.19 6.99
C ASN A 128 6.40 -5.01 6.72
N ALA A 129 6.29 -6.06 5.91
CA ALA A 129 7.40 -6.96 5.61
C ALA A 129 8.55 -6.25 4.89
N MET A 130 8.24 -5.29 3.98
CA MET A 130 9.25 -4.51 3.27
C MET A 130 10.02 -3.59 4.22
N TYR A 131 9.33 -2.95 5.17
CA TYR A 131 9.99 -2.14 6.20
C TYR A 131 10.93 -2.99 7.08
N LYS A 132 10.45 -4.15 7.54
CA LYS A 132 11.29 -5.05 8.37
C LYS A 132 12.55 -5.46 7.63
N LYS A 133 12.44 -5.81 6.34
CA LYS A 133 13.57 -6.20 5.50
C LYS A 133 14.50 -5.02 5.23
N ALA A 134 13.97 -3.85 4.90
CA ALA A 134 14.75 -2.63 4.68
C ALA A 134 15.51 -2.19 5.94
N LYS A 135 14.85 -2.21 7.10
CA LYS A 135 15.48 -1.92 8.40
C LYS A 135 16.64 -2.89 8.67
N ALA A 136 16.42 -4.19 8.46
CA ALA A 136 17.45 -5.22 8.64
C ALA A 136 18.64 -5.01 7.71
N ALA A 137 18.39 -4.66 6.45
CA ALA A 137 19.42 -4.35 5.46
C ALA A 137 20.25 -3.13 5.86
N TYR A 138 19.60 -2.04 6.26
CA TYR A 138 20.27 -0.84 6.74
C TYR A 138 21.10 -1.13 8.00
N ALA A 139 20.54 -1.85 8.98
CA ALA A 139 21.23 -2.29 10.18
C ALA A 139 22.46 -3.16 9.87
N LYS A 140 22.38 -4.06 8.87
CA LYS A 140 23.51 -4.90 8.44
C LYS A 140 24.66 -4.07 7.87
N LEU A 141 24.36 -3.08 7.04
CA LEU A 141 25.36 -2.17 6.49
C LEU A 141 26.04 -1.32 7.57
N LYS A 142 25.33 -1.04 8.67
CA LYS A 142 25.85 -0.33 9.85
C LYS A 142 26.60 -1.24 10.84
N GLY A 143 26.56 -2.56 10.64
CA GLY A 143 27.12 -3.53 11.58
C GLY A 143 26.28 -3.71 12.86
N GLU A 144 25.01 -3.32 12.84
CA GLU A 144 24.08 -3.34 13.99
C GLU A 144 22.99 -4.42 13.90
N ALA A 145 22.93 -5.19 12.80
CA ALA A 145 21.89 -6.19 12.60
C ALA A 145 21.96 -7.31 13.64
N ASN A 146 20.87 -7.51 14.38
CA ASN A 146 20.71 -8.64 15.30
C ASN A 146 20.40 -9.96 14.55
N GLY A 147 20.38 -11.09 15.28
CA GLY A 147 20.18 -12.42 14.68
C GLY A 147 18.86 -12.56 13.89
N ASN A 148 17.77 -11.97 14.37
CA ASN A 148 16.49 -12.02 13.65
C ASN A 148 16.54 -11.20 12.36
N GLU A 149 17.19 -10.05 12.38
CA GLU A 149 17.38 -9.20 11.20
C GLU A 149 18.28 -9.86 10.17
N GLN A 150 19.37 -10.50 10.61
CA GLN A 150 20.22 -11.30 9.71
C GLN A 150 19.43 -12.43 9.03
N ASN A 151 18.52 -13.11 9.76
CA ASN A 151 17.68 -14.15 9.19
C ASN A 151 16.72 -13.63 8.10
N LEU A 152 16.23 -12.38 8.19
CA LEU A 152 15.41 -11.76 7.15
C LEU A 152 16.18 -11.52 5.84
N LEU A 153 17.50 -11.49 5.91
CA LEU A 153 18.38 -11.21 4.77
C LEU A 153 19.04 -12.49 4.20
N ASN A 154 18.73 -13.67 4.76
CA ASN A 154 19.28 -14.92 4.29
C ASN A 154 18.94 -15.18 2.82
N GLY A 155 19.95 -15.51 2.01
CA GLY A 155 19.83 -15.78 0.60
C GLY A 155 19.86 -14.54 -0.30
N LEU A 156 19.92 -13.32 0.27
CA LEU A 156 20.12 -12.10 -0.52
C LEU A 156 21.59 -11.87 -0.82
N SER A 157 21.88 -11.41 -2.04
CA SER A 157 23.18 -10.89 -2.45
C SER A 157 23.48 -9.55 -1.75
N GLN A 158 24.73 -9.10 -1.83
CA GLN A 158 25.12 -7.79 -1.29
C GLN A 158 24.38 -6.64 -1.99
N ASP A 159 24.20 -6.73 -3.31
CA ASP A 159 23.50 -5.72 -4.11
C ASP A 159 22.02 -5.60 -3.68
N GLU A 160 21.33 -6.74 -3.47
CA GLU A 160 19.96 -6.75 -2.97
C GLU A 160 19.87 -6.15 -1.55
N ILE A 161 20.83 -6.41 -0.69
CA ILE A 161 20.87 -5.80 0.66
C ILE A 161 21.03 -4.29 0.55
N GLU A 162 21.90 -3.80 -0.32
CA GLU A 162 22.06 -2.37 -0.57
C GLU A 162 20.78 -1.74 -1.16
N GLU A 163 20.09 -2.44 -2.05
CA GLU A 163 18.80 -1.99 -2.60
C GLU A 163 17.73 -1.89 -1.52
N TYR A 164 17.54 -2.94 -0.71
CA TYR A 164 16.60 -2.89 0.42
C TYR A 164 16.94 -1.81 1.43
N SER A 165 18.23 -1.53 1.69
CA SER A 165 18.64 -0.50 2.65
C SER A 165 18.20 0.92 2.24
N ARG A 166 17.91 1.13 0.96
CA ARG A 166 17.47 2.42 0.38
C ARG A 166 15.95 2.50 0.16
N LEU A 167 15.21 1.43 0.47
CA LEU A 167 13.76 1.37 0.22
C LEU A 167 12.95 2.34 1.08
N TYR A 168 13.45 2.68 2.26
CA TYR A 168 12.88 3.70 3.16
C TYR A 168 13.90 4.80 3.41
N VAL A 169 13.42 5.97 3.85
CA VAL A 169 14.30 7.12 4.12
C VAL A 169 14.93 6.98 5.49
N PHE A 170 16.08 6.30 5.57
CA PHE A 170 16.87 6.19 6.78
C PHE A 170 17.90 7.32 6.88
N ASP A 171 18.28 7.71 8.12
CA ASP A 171 19.25 8.74 8.42
C ASP A 171 20.06 8.40 9.68
N ASP A 172 21.34 8.79 9.70
CA ASP A 172 22.23 8.51 10.83
C ASP A 172 22.19 9.57 11.93
N LYS A 173 21.67 10.75 11.64
CA LYS A 173 21.72 11.91 12.55
C LYS A 173 20.39 12.22 13.22
N GLY A 174 19.28 11.85 12.59
CA GLY A 174 17.93 12.08 13.10
C GLY A 174 17.53 13.56 13.24
N GLN A 175 18.19 14.44 12.48
CA GLN A 175 17.86 15.85 12.48
C GLN A 175 16.67 16.10 11.56
N ASN A 176 15.62 16.70 12.10
CA ASN A 176 14.46 17.08 11.29
C ASN A 176 14.87 18.09 10.20
N GLN A 177 14.31 17.92 9.00
CA GLN A 177 14.64 18.72 7.83
C GLN A 177 13.36 19.38 7.28
N GLY A 178 13.11 20.63 7.68
CA GLY A 178 11.85 21.29 7.35
C GLY A 178 10.65 20.53 7.96
N GLU A 179 9.73 20.09 7.10
CA GLU A 179 8.56 19.30 7.52
C GLU A 179 8.89 17.81 7.79
N LYS A 180 10.05 17.31 7.35
CA LYS A 180 10.47 15.92 7.54
C LYS A 180 10.84 15.65 8.99
N ILE A 181 10.21 14.64 9.58
CA ILE A 181 10.45 14.22 10.96
C ILE A 181 11.14 12.86 10.97
N PHE A 182 12.35 12.82 11.54
CA PHE A 182 13.11 11.60 11.71
C PHE A 182 12.95 11.05 13.12
N ARG A 183 12.53 9.80 13.23
CA ARG A 183 12.33 9.10 14.50
C ARG A 183 13.32 7.97 14.66
N ARG A 184 13.85 7.83 15.87
CA ARG A 184 14.83 6.77 16.17
C ARG A 184 14.21 5.40 15.93
N VAL A 185 14.98 4.51 15.31
CA VAL A 185 14.62 3.11 15.15
C VAL A 185 15.00 2.34 16.42
N ASP A 186 14.02 1.65 17.02
CA ASP A 186 14.22 0.95 18.27
C ASP A 186 15.34 -0.09 18.19
N GLY A 187 16.27 -0.06 19.14
CA GLY A 187 17.41 -0.97 19.21
C GLY A 187 18.59 -0.61 18.29
N HIS A 188 18.52 0.53 17.57
CA HIS A 188 19.55 0.96 16.62
C HIS A 188 20.04 2.39 16.87
N SER A 189 21.17 2.76 16.26
CA SER A 189 21.75 4.11 16.35
C SER A 189 21.21 5.06 15.26
N PHE A 190 20.43 4.56 14.31
CA PHE A 190 19.92 5.32 13.17
C PHE A 190 18.42 5.65 13.32
N TYR A 191 17.91 6.45 12.39
CA TYR A 191 16.57 7.01 12.35
C TYR A 191 15.88 6.68 11.02
N VAL A 192 14.56 6.81 10.98
CA VAL A 192 13.76 6.71 9.76
C VAL A 192 12.82 7.90 9.68
N GLU A 193 12.61 8.44 8.48
CA GLU A 193 11.60 9.44 8.24
C GLU A 193 10.21 8.86 8.58
N SER A 194 9.46 9.53 9.44
CA SER A 194 8.13 9.14 9.92
C SER A 194 7.38 10.41 10.28
N THR A 195 7.08 11.22 9.28
CA THR A 195 6.53 12.58 9.44
C THR A 195 5.16 12.56 10.06
N PHE A 196 4.28 11.65 9.64
CA PHE A 196 2.90 11.56 10.11
C PHE A 196 2.78 10.95 11.50
N ASP A 197 3.34 9.77 11.71
CA ASP A 197 3.30 9.05 12.97
C ASP A 197 4.54 8.17 13.16
N SER A 198 4.83 7.78 14.38
CA SER A 198 5.95 6.89 14.71
C SER A 198 5.84 5.51 14.06
N ASP A 199 4.63 5.04 13.78
CA ASP A 199 4.37 3.77 13.06
C ASP A 199 4.16 3.96 11.56
N MET A 200 4.55 5.11 11.00
CA MET A 200 4.41 5.42 9.57
C MET A 200 5.75 5.78 8.93
N PRO A 201 6.73 4.82 8.84
CA PRO A 201 7.97 5.06 8.13
C PRO A 201 7.72 5.30 6.65
N GLU A 202 8.42 6.29 6.08
CA GLU A 202 8.21 6.75 4.71
C GLU A 202 9.09 6.00 3.72
N PHE A 203 8.49 5.60 2.60
CA PHE A 203 9.21 5.03 1.48
C PHE A 203 10.10 6.07 0.80
N ASN A 204 11.20 5.59 0.26
CA ASN A 204 12.10 6.39 -0.56
C ASN A 204 11.75 6.19 -2.04
N PHE A 205 11.11 7.17 -2.65
CA PHE A 205 10.73 7.11 -4.06
C PHE A 205 11.87 7.39 -5.04
N ASP A 206 13.08 7.67 -4.55
CA ASP A 206 14.30 7.59 -5.37
C ASP A 206 14.80 6.13 -5.52
N SER A 207 14.13 5.15 -4.88
CA SER A 207 14.39 3.72 -5.01
C SER A 207 13.52 3.08 -6.08
N ASP A 208 14.12 2.45 -7.10
CA ASP A 208 13.41 1.68 -8.12
C ASP A 208 12.63 0.51 -7.51
N LEU A 209 13.12 -0.05 -6.39
CA LEU A 209 12.43 -1.11 -5.66
C LEU A 209 11.09 -0.65 -5.09
N ALA A 210 10.98 0.62 -4.65
CA ALA A 210 9.72 1.19 -4.18
C ALA A 210 8.66 1.22 -5.31
N TRP A 211 9.04 1.70 -6.48
CA TRP A 211 8.16 1.71 -7.65
C TRP A 211 7.80 0.31 -8.12
N THR A 212 8.76 -0.62 -8.17
CA THR A 212 8.50 -2.02 -8.52
C THR A 212 7.50 -2.65 -7.55
N TYR A 213 7.65 -2.40 -6.26
CA TYR A 213 6.75 -2.90 -5.22
C TYR A 213 5.32 -2.35 -5.41
N PHE A 214 5.16 -1.03 -5.55
CA PHE A 214 3.84 -0.44 -5.69
C PHE A 214 3.20 -0.71 -7.04
N ASN A 215 3.96 -0.78 -8.13
CA ASN A 215 3.42 -1.18 -9.42
C ASN A 215 2.81 -2.58 -9.38
N SER A 216 3.44 -3.53 -8.68
CA SER A 216 2.86 -4.88 -8.52
C SER A 216 1.54 -4.88 -7.73
N ILE A 217 1.41 -4.00 -6.74
CA ILE A 217 0.18 -3.82 -5.96
C ILE A 217 -0.92 -3.17 -6.82
N ILE A 218 -0.56 -2.12 -7.55
CA ILE A 218 -1.47 -1.43 -8.48
C ILE A 218 -1.97 -2.41 -9.55
N ASP A 219 -1.07 -3.17 -10.16
CA ASP A 219 -1.42 -4.19 -11.16
C ASP A 219 -2.40 -5.21 -10.60
N TYR A 220 -2.21 -5.70 -9.38
CA TYR A 220 -3.13 -6.61 -8.73
C TYR A 220 -4.53 -6.01 -8.57
N TYR A 221 -4.65 -4.78 -8.05
CA TYR A 221 -5.97 -4.16 -7.85
C TYR A 221 -6.64 -3.77 -9.15
N MET A 222 -5.90 -3.28 -10.14
CA MET A 222 -6.46 -2.87 -11.42
C MET A 222 -6.82 -4.07 -12.32
N ASN A 223 -5.99 -5.12 -12.33
CA ASN A 223 -6.12 -6.21 -13.30
C ASN A 223 -6.78 -7.48 -12.73
N GLU A 224 -6.62 -7.78 -11.44
CA GLU A 224 -7.20 -8.98 -10.82
C GLU A 224 -8.49 -8.63 -10.06
N VAL A 225 -8.43 -7.65 -9.16
CA VAL A 225 -9.62 -7.19 -8.41
C VAL A 225 -10.55 -6.35 -9.28
N LYS A 226 -9.99 -5.65 -10.29
CA LYS A 226 -10.70 -4.84 -11.28
C LYS A 226 -11.39 -3.61 -10.69
N VAL A 227 -10.73 -2.96 -9.72
CA VAL A 227 -11.17 -1.63 -9.28
C VAL A 227 -11.04 -0.62 -10.42
N ASP A 228 -11.80 0.47 -10.35
CA ASP A 228 -11.85 1.46 -11.42
C ASP A 228 -10.81 2.58 -11.26
N GLY A 229 -10.23 2.69 -10.08
CA GLY A 229 -9.21 3.68 -9.82
C GLY A 229 -8.66 3.60 -8.41
N LEU A 230 -7.64 4.43 -8.17
CA LEU A 230 -6.96 4.56 -6.89
C LEU A 230 -6.92 6.03 -6.48
N ARG A 231 -7.23 6.32 -5.23
CA ARG A 231 -6.95 7.61 -4.61
C ARG A 231 -5.61 7.50 -3.89
N LEU A 232 -4.63 8.23 -4.35
CA LEU A 232 -3.31 8.25 -3.75
C LEU A 232 -3.28 9.24 -2.59
N ASP A 233 -2.97 8.74 -1.39
CA ASP A 233 -2.81 9.56 -0.21
C ASP A 233 -1.44 10.23 -0.14
N ALA A 234 -1.35 11.36 0.55
CA ALA A 234 -0.11 12.04 0.92
C ALA A 234 0.84 12.36 -0.25
N VAL A 235 0.34 12.54 -1.48
CA VAL A 235 1.16 12.75 -2.70
C VAL A 235 2.14 13.92 -2.60
N LYS A 236 1.83 14.96 -1.81
CA LYS A 236 2.75 16.08 -1.53
C LYS A 236 4.05 15.61 -0.88
N TYR A 237 4.01 14.51 -0.17
CA TYR A 237 5.11 14.02 0.68
C TYR A 237 6.03 13.02 -0.01
N TYR A 238 5.70 12.49 -1.19
CA TYR A 238 6.56 11.56 -1.92
C TYR A 238 7.96 12.15 -2.18
N TYR A 239 8.00 13.44 -2.52
CA TYR A 239 9.21 14.24 -2.63
C TYR A 239 9.00 15.57 -1.93
N LEU A 240 8.94 15.55 -0.59
CA LEU A 240 8.66 16.74 0.19
C LEU A 240 9.68 17.84 -0.07
N GLY A 241 9.19 19.00 -0.49
CA GLY A 241 10.01 20.15 -0.88
C GLY A 241 10.42 20.18 -2.37
N ASP A 242 10.12 19.13 -3.14
CA ASP A 242 10.38 19.10 -4.60
C ASP A 242 9.09 18.84 -5.39
N GLY A 243 8.36 19.91 -5.67
CA GLY A 243 7.10 19.84 -6.41
C GLY A 243 7.25 19.34 -7.85
N GLN A 244 8.41 19.53 -8.49
CA GLN A 244 8.67 19.04 -9.83
C GLN A 244 8.83 17.51 -9.84
N LYS A 245 9.56 16.95 -8.87
CA LYS A 245 9.66 15.49 -8.73
C LYS A 245 8.31 14.85 -8.42
N ASN A 246 7.52 15.47 -7.53
CA ASN A 246 6.15 15.00 -7.26
C ASN A 246 5.28 14.98 -8.52
N TYR A 247 5.36 16.03 -9.33
CA TYR A 247 4.63 16.10 -10.59
C TYR A 247 5.04 14.99 -11.56
N VAL A 248 6.34 14.75 -11.73
CA VAL A 248 6.85 13.69 -12.63
C VAL A 248 6.47 12.31 -12.14
N ALA A 249 6.47 12.08 -10.82
CA ALA A 249 6.12 10.78 -10.23
C ALA A 249 4.64 10.40 -10.41
N LEU A 250 3.76 11.40 -10.64
CA LEU A 250 2.31 11.21 -10.76
C LEU A 250 1.81 11.19 -12.23
N ASN A 251 2.70 11.43 -13.19
CA ASN A 251 2.40 11.44 -14.63
C ASN A 251 3.18 10.40 -15.39
#